data_4e5dad3b289af90d8fbb0c9808d542f9
#
_entry.id   4e5dad3b289af90d8fbb0c9808d542f9
#
_cell.length_a   1.000
_cell.length_b   1.000
_cell.length_c   1.000
_cell.angle_alpha   90.00
_cell.angle_beta   90.00
_cell.angle_gamma   90.00
#
_symmetry.space_group_name_H-M   'P 1'
#
loop_
_entity.id
_entity.type
_entity.pdbx_description
1 polymer ?
#
loop_
_entity_poly.entity_id
_entity_poly.type
_entity_poly.pdbx_seq_one_letter_code
_entity_poly.pdbx_strand_id
1 'polypeptide(L)'
;MRKRHTLVGMEYDEAMRCALELAGQAAAAGDVPVGAVVLDAAGQIVGRGYNTREADGDPLAHAEIIAMRQAAQALGAWNLADCTLAVTLEPCPMCAGACIQTHSGTIAFGAWDPKLGACGSIWDIPRDPQHEQVVERRARVRGAARLAGVALSAHRAGRGQRADARRRAVALLX
;
A
#
# COMPACT_ATOMS: atom_id res chain seq x y z
N MET A 1 -6.77 16.83 22.67
CA MET A 1 -5.91 17.54 21.71
C MET A 1 -5.12 16.48 20.93
N ARG A 2 -5.53 16.18 19.67
CA ARG A 2 -4.82 15.18 18.83
C ARG A 2 -3.53 15.83 18.31
N LYS A 3 -2.40 15.26 18.66
CA LYS A 3 -1.12 15.65 18.07
C LYS A 3 -1.17 15.38 16.56
N ARG A 4 -1.05 16.41 15.74
CA ARG A 4 -0.81 16.24 14.31
C ARG A 4 0.57 15.59 14.17
N HIS A 5 0.59 14.32 13.75
CA HIS A 5 1.84 13.68 13.37
C HIS A 5 2.34 14.33 12.09
N THR A 6 3.14 15.38 12.25
CA THR A 6 3.97 15.90 11.17
C THR A 6 5.16 14.94 11.10
N LEU A 7 5.32 14.21 10.02
CA LEU A 7 6.50 13.38 9.83
C LEU A 7 7.74 14.27 9.88
N VAL A 8 8.48 14.17 10.97
CA VAL A 8 9.83 14.77 11.08
C VAL A 8 10.75 13.67 10.54
N GLY A 9 10.95 13.66 9.23
CA GLY A 9 11.69 12.59 8.57
C GLY A 9 11.37 12.55 7.09
N MET A 10 11.17 11.35 6.59
CA MET A 10 10.85 11.13 5.17
C MET A 10 9.49 11.70 4.81
N GLU A 11 9.43 12.55 3.77
CA GLU A 11 8.17 13.09 3.26
C GLU A 11 7.34 12.00 2.57
N TYR A 12 6.01 12.19 2.51
CA TYR A 12 5.09 11.23 1.85
C TYR A 12 5.48 10.95 0.41
N ASP A 13 6.01 11.95 -0.32
CA ASP A 13 6.45 11.77 -1.71
C ASP A 13 7.65 10.84 -1.80
N GLU A 14 8.56 10.90 -0.85
CA GLU A 14 9.74 10.02 -0.79
C GLU A 14 9.32 8.60 -0.41
N ALA A 15 8.46 8.43 0.59
CA ALA A 15 7.89 7.14 0.96
C ALA A 15 7.17 6.50 -0.24
N MET A 16 6.41 7.30 -1.00
CA MET A 16 5.70 6.83 -2.17
C MET A 16 6.66 6.42 -3.29
N ARG A 17 7.80 7.14 -3.47
CA ARG A 17 8.82 6.71 -4.45
C ARG A 17 9.38 5.33 -4.10
N CYS A 18 9.68 5.10 -2.81
CA CYS A 18 10.12 3.76 -2.37
C CYS A 18 9.05 2.70 -2.63
N ALA A 19 7.78 3.03 -2.36
CA ALA A 19 6.68 2.11 -2.63
C ALA A 19 6.53 1.83 -4.14
N LEU A 20 6.76 2.84 -5.00
CA LEU A 20 6.71 2.66 -6.46
C LEU A 20 7.84 1.76 -6.98
N GLU A 21 9.04 1.87 -6.41
CA GLU A 21 10.16 0.97 -6.73
C GLU A 21 9.81 -0.48 -6.38
N LEU A 22 9.18 -0.69 -5.23
CA LEU A 22 8.71 -2.01 -4.80
C LEU A 22 7.60 -2.54 -5.75
N ALA A 23 6.69 -1.66 -6.19
CA ALA A 23 5.69 -2.03 -7.20
C ALA A 23 6.35 -2.50 -8.50
N GLY A 24 7.48 -1.89 -8.88
CA GLY A 24 8.28 -2.33 -10.01
C GLY A 24 8.83 -3.74 -9.84
N GLN A 25 9.25 -4.10 -8.62
CA GLN A 25 9.70 -5.47 -8.32
C GLN A 25 8.57 -6.48 -8.49
N ALA A 26 7.36 -6.17 -7.99
CA ALA A 26 6.18 -7.01 -8.21
C ALA A 26 5.93 -7.21 -9.71
N ALA A 27 5.96 -6.12 -10.51
CA ALA A 27 5.77 -6.18 -11.95
C ALA A 27 6.82 -7.08 -12.63
N ALA A 28 8.09 -6.93 -12.25
CA ALA A 28 9.20 -7.72 -12.79
C ALA A 28 9.05 -9.22 -12.45
N ALA A 29 8.54 -9.52 -11.24
CA ALA A 29 8.25 -10.89 -10.80
C ALA A 29 6.98 -11.47 -11.43
N GLY A 30 6.21 -10.66 -12.16
CA GLY A 30 5.00 -11.12 -12.80
C GLY A 30 3.73 -10.97 -11.97
N ASP A 31 3.81 -10.23 -10.89
CA ASP A 31 2.68 -9.99 -10.00
C ASP A 31 1.98 -8.65 -10.29
N VAL A 32 0.87 -8.37 -9.61
CA VAL A 32 0.19 -7.07 -9.71
C VAL A 32 1.11 -5.99 -9.13
N PRO A 33 1.40 -4.90 -9.87
CA PRO A 33 2.39 -3.89 -9.44
C PRO A 33 1.87 -3.00 -8.31
N VAL A 34 1.91 -3.54 -7.10
CA VAL A 34 1.60 -2.80 -5.87
C VAL A 34 2.81 -2.93 -4.93
N GLY A 35 3.22 -1.80 -4.37
CA GLY A 35 4.28 -1.73 -3.36
C GLY A 35 3.85 -0.89 -2.19
N ALA A 36 4.41 -1.19 -1.02
CA ALA A 36 4.07 -0.52 0.23
C ALA A 36 5.28 -0.40 1.13
N VAL A 37 5.34 0.69 1.89
CA VAL A 37 6.30 0.86 2.99
C VAL A 37 5.56 1.27 4.26
N VAL A 38 6.11 0.91 5.42
CA VAL A 38 5.64 1.39 6.71
C VAL A 38 6.72 2.27 7.32
N LEU A 39 6.31 3.47 7.71
CA LEU A 39 7.18 4.45 8.38
C LEU A 39 6.83 4.47 9.86
N ASP A 40 7.83 4.53 10.73
CA ASP A 40 7.62 4.75 12.17
C ASP A 40 7.37 6.25 12.47
N ALA A 41 7.23 6.59 13.76
CA ALA A 41 6.99 7.96 14.21
C ALA A 41 8.14 8.92 13.88
N ALA A 42 9.36 8.40 13.68
CA ALA A 42 10.53 9.19 13.28
C ALA A 42 10.64 9.36 11.76
N GLY A 43 9.73 8.75 10.99
CA GLY A 43 9.77 8.77 9.53
C GLY A 43 10.76 7.78 8.93
N GLN A 44 11.23 6.79 9.71
CA GLN A 44 12.12 5.75 9.21
C GLN A 44 11.31 4.60 8.61
N ILE A 45 11.75 4.06 7.49
CA ILE A 45 11.10 2.88 6.89
C ILE A 45 11.45 1.66 7.73
N VAL A 46 10.45 1.10 8.40
CA VAL A 46 10.56 -0.10 9.25
C VAL A 46 9.94 -1.34 8.62
N GLY A 47 9.22 -1.17 7.50
CA GLY A 47 8.66 -2.30 6.76
C GLY A 47 8.54 -1.98 5.28
N ARG A 48 8.78 -3.00 4.45
CA ARG A 48 8.67 -2.93 2.98
C ARG A 48 7.92 -4.14 2.48
N GLY A 49 7.11 -3.97 1.44
CA GLY A 49 6.41 -5.09 0.82
C GLY A 49 6.01 -4.77 -0.60
N TYR A 50 5.92 -5.81 -1.40
CA TYR A 50 5.32 -5.75 -2.73
C TYR A 50 4.53 -7.04 -2.94
N ASN A 51 3.59 -7.01 -3.86
CA ASN A 51 2.75 -8.19 -4.12
C ASN A 51 3.62 -9.37 -4.58
N THR A 52 3.45 -10.51 -3.91
CA THR A 52 4.10 -11.78 -4.27
C THR A 52 3.08 -12.92 -4.36
N ARG A 53 1.81 -12.60 -4.62
CA ARG A 53 0.73 -13.61 -4.66
C ARG A 53 1.00 -14.72 -5.67
N GLU A 54 1.38 -14.33 -6.88
CA GLU A 54 1.67 -15.30 -7.96
C GLU A 54 3.01 -16.00 -7.72
N ALA A 55 4.01 -15.26 -7.24
CA ALA A 55 5.35 -15.79 -7.01
C ALA A 55 5.38 -16.81 -5.86
N ASP A 56 4.68 -16.50 -4.77
CA ASP A 56 4.70 -17.33 -3.56
C ASP A 56 3.52 -18.32 -3.49
N GLY A 57 2.51 -18.15 -4.37
CA GLY A 57 1.28 -18.94 -4.28
C GLY A 57 0.47 -18.61 -3.03
N ASP A 58 0.66 -17.41 -2.45
CA ASP A 58 -0.01 -16.98 -1.22
C ASP A 58 -1.09 -15.95 -1.53
N PRO A 59 -2.39 -16.30 -1.35
CA PRO A 59 -3.48 -15.37 -1.66
C PRO A 59 -3.50 -14.11 -0.79
N LEU A 60 -2.81 -14.12 0.34
CA LEU A 60 -2.75 -13.00 1.27
C LEU A 60 -1.49 -12.14 1.11
N ALA A 61 -0.56 -12.52 0.21
CA ALA A 61 0.71 -11.81 0.03
C ALA A 61 0.54 -10.49 -0.75
N HIS A 62 -0.29 -9.60 -0.22
CA HIS A 62 -0.42 -8.22 -0.67
C HIS A 62 0.71 -7.36 -0.08
N ALA A 63 1.12 -6.34 -0.80
CA ALA A 63 2.20 -5.42 -0.42
C ALA A 63 2.02 -4.88 1.01
N GLU A 64 0.80 -4.47 1.34
CA GLU A 64 0.48 -3.89 2.65
C GLU A 64 0.67 -4.91 3.77
N ILE A 65 0.19 -6.14 3.56
CA ILE A 65 0.28 -7.23 4.56
C ILE A 65 1.76 -7.55 4.83
N ILE A 66 2.56 -7.67 3.77
CA ILE A 66 4.00 -7.96 3.88
C ILE A 66 4.70 -6.80 4.61
N ALA A 67 4.43 -5.55 4.22
CA ALA A 67 5.05 -4.38 4.84
C ALA A 67 4.70 -4.24 6.33
N MET A 68 3.42 -4.42 6.69
CA MET A 68 2.99 -4.35 8.10
C MET A 68 3.59 -5.49 8.93
N ARG A 69 3.66 -6.70 8.37
CA ARG A 69 4.28 -7.85 9.04
C ARG A 69 5.77 -7.59 9.31
N GLN A 70 6.49 -7.06 8.32
CA GLN A 70 7.90 -6.70 8.47
C GLN A 70 8.09 -5.59 9.52
N ALA A 71 7.23 -4.56 9.49
CA ALA A 71 7.28 -3.47 10.47
C ALA A 71 7.06 -3.99 11.90
N ALA A 72 6.07 -4.86 12.09
CA ALA A 72 5.77 -5.46 13.40
C ALA A 72 6.99 -6.24 13.93
N GLN A 73 7.66 -6.98 13.05
CA GLN A 73 8.88 -7.72 13.40
C GLN A 73 10.02 -6.76 13.77
N ALA A 74 10.25 -5.73 12.96
CA ALA A 74 11.33 -4.76 13.18
C ALA A 74 11.14 -3.97 14.49
N LEU A 75 9.89 -3.65 14.82
CA LEU A 75 9.56 -2.90 16.04
C LEU A 75 9.39 -3.81 17.27
N GLY A 76 9.31 -5.12 17.09
CA GLY A 76 9.01 -6.05 18.16
C GLY A 76 7.61 -5.88 18.74
N ALA A 77 6.66 -5.38 17.95
CA ALA A 77 5.31 -5.01 18.41
C ALA A 77 4.29 -5.20 17.30
N TRP A 78 3.13 -5.78 17.64
CA TRP A 78 2.03 -5.93 16.68
C TRP A 78 1.25 -4.62 16.47
N ASN A 79 1.34 -3.71 17.43
CA ASN A 79 0.61 -2.44 17.42
C ASN A 79 1.43 -1.39 16.66
N LEU A 80 0.85 -0.86 15.56
CA LEU A 80 1.50 0.09 14.65
C LEU A 80 0.83 1.49 14.73
N ALA A 81 0.31 1.87 15.92
CA ALA A 81 -0.46 3.10 16.12
C ALA A 81 0.30 4.38 15.75
N ASP A 82 1.61 4.38 15.95
CA ASP A 82 2.45 5.54 15.60
C ASP A 82 3.08 5.42 14.19
N CYS A 83 2.63 4.43 13.41
CA CYS A 83 3.18 4.18 12.07
C CYS A 83 2.27 4.70 10.97
N THR A 84 2.89 4.98 9.83
CA THR A 84 2.20 5.33 8.58
C THR A 84 2.44 4.24 7.54
N LEU A 85 1.37 3.66 7.02
CA LEU A 85 1.44 2.82 5.82
C LEU A 85 1.35 3.72 4.58
N ALA A 86 2.35 3.67 3.72
CA ALA A 86 2.31 4.33 2.40
C ALA A 86 2.29 3.25 1.31
N VAL A 87 1.27 3.25 0.47
CA VAL A 87 1.03 2.21 -0.54
C VAL A 87 0.65 2.82 -1.88
N THR A 88 1.07 2.20 -2.98
CA THR A 88 0.86 2.78 -4.33
C THR A 88 -0.60 2.78 -4.77
N LEU A 89 -1.41 1.83 -4.31
CA LEU A 89 -2.82 1.69 -4.66
C LEU A 89 -3.68 1.65 -3.39
N GLU A 90 -4.89 2.19 -3.45
CA GLU A 90 -5.83 2.16 -2.32
C GLU A 90 -6.00 0.74 -1.78
N PRO A 91 -5.88 0.53 -0.46
CA PRO A 91 -6.03 -0.79 0.14
C PRO A 91 -7.39 -1.42 -0.12
N CYS A 92 -7.38 -2.71 -0.41
CA CYS A 92 -8.58 -3.53 -0.54
C CYS A 92 -9.19 -3.83 0.86
N PRO A 93 -10.39 -4.44 0.97
CA PRO A 93 -11.00 -4.72 2.28
C PRO A 93 -10.13 -5.54 3.22
N MET A 94 -9.38 -6.52 2.71
CA MET A 94 -8.46 -7.33 3.53
C MET A 94 -7.38 -6.44 4.15
N CYS A 95 -6.72 -5.60 3.33
CA CYS A 95 -5.62 -4.75 3.79
C CYS A 95 -6.11 -3.61 4.69
N ALA A 96 -7.27 -3.02 4.37
CA ALA A 96 -7.89 -2.01 5.23
C ALA A 96 -8.27 -2.60 6.60
N GLY A 97 -8.81 -3.82 6.62
CA GLY A 97 -9.09 -4.54 7.86
C GLY A 97 -7.82 -4.85 8.65
N ALA A 98 -6.74 -5.23 7.95
CA ALA A 98 -5.44 -5.45 8.60
C ALA A 98 -4.90 -4.16 9.24
N CYS A 99 -5.07 -3.00 8.59
CA CYS A 99 -4.67 -1.72 9.16
C CYS A 99 -5.43 -1.42 10.46
N ILE A 100 -6.71 -1.75 10.52
CA ILE A 100 -7.51 -1.62 11.77
C ILE A 100 -6.94 -2.58 12.83
N GLN A 101 -6.73 -3.84 12.48
CA GLN A 101 -6.27 -4.86 13.44
C GLN A 101 -4.86 -4.57 13.99
N THR A 102 -4.00 -3.96 13.19
CA THR A 102 -2.67 -3.54 13.62
C THR A 102 -2.67 -2.15 14.25
N HIS A 103 -3.82 -1.51 14.36
CA HIS A 103 -3.98 -0.15 14.86
C HIS A 103 -3.16 0.90 14.07
N SER A 104 -2.90 0.68 12.78
CA SER A 104 -2.10 1.61 11.96
C SER A 104 -2.63 3.04 12.09
N GLY A 105 -1.74 3.99 12.41
CA GLY A 105 -2.15 5.37 12.69
C GLY A 105 -2.56 6.16 11.46
N THR A 106 -1.91 5.92 10.33
CA THR A 106 -2.18 6.64 9.08
C THR A 106 -2.07 5.70 7.89
N ILE A 107 -2.98 5.86 6.92
CA ILE A 107 -2.88 5.21 5.61
C ILE A 107 -2.74 6.32 4.55
N ALA A 108 -1.62 6.30 3.81
CA ALA A 108 -1.38 7.15 2.66
C ALA A 108 -1.34 6.27 1.39
N PHE A 109 -2.10 6.63 0.37
CA PHE A 109 -2.09 5.85 -0.86
C PHE A 109 -1.98 6.74 -2.10
N GLY A 110 -1.35 6.17 -3.15
CA GLY A 110 -1.02 6.91 -4.36
C GLY A 110 -2.19 7.09 -5.31
N ALA A 111 -3.05 6.11 -5.42
CA ALA A 111 -4.15 6.12 -6.39
C ALA A 111 -5.38 5.39 -5.85
N TRP A 112 -6.55 5.83 -6.27
CA TRP A 112 -7.83 5.22 -5.95
C TRP A 112 -8.01 3.89 -6.69
N ASP A 113 -8.63 2.91 -6.05
CA ASP A 113 -9.05 1.66 -6.69
C ASP A 113 -10.58 1.62 -6.83
N PRO A 114 -11.12 1.96 -8.01
CA PRO A 114 -12.57 1.95 -8.23
C PRO A 114 -13.19 0.55 -8.27
N LYS A 115 -12.37 -0.50 -8.12
CA LYS A 115 -12.83 -1.89 -8.18
C LYS A 115 -12.95 -2.53 -6.80
N LEU A 116 -11.93 -2.33 -5.94
CA LEU A 116 -11.86 -2.99 -4.63
C LEU A 116 -11.35 -2.05 -3.54
N GLY A 117 -11.31 -0.75 -3.79
CA GLY A 117 -10.82 0.20 -2.81
C GLY A 117 -11.70 0.27 -1.57
N ALA A 118 -11.09 0.19 -0.40
CA ALA A 118 -11.82 0.14 0.87
C ALA A 118 -11.44 1.28 1.83
N CYS A 119 -10.84 2.35 1.29
CA CYS A 119 -10.49 3.56 2.04
C CYS A 119 -11.18 4.80 1.44
N GLY A 120 -12.33 4.61 0.80
CA GLY A 120 -13.18 5.69 0.30
C GLY A 120 -13.71 5.51 -1.11
N SER A 121 -13.21 4.56 -1.92
CA SER A 121 -13.72 4.33 -3.29
C SER A 121 -15.04 3.55 -3.28
N ILE A 122 -15.01 2.30 -2.80
CA ILE A 122 -16.20 1.42 -2.75
C ILE A 122 -16.69 1.33 -1.30
N TRP A 123 -15.78 1.10 -0.38
CA TRP A 123 -16.04 1.08 1.06
C TRP A 123 -15.12 2.09 1.75
N ASP A 124 -15.42 2.43 2.99
CA ASP A 124 -14.56 3.28 3.82
C ASP A 124 -14.39 2.61 5.20
N ILE A 125 -13.80 1.43 5.17
CA ILE A 125 -13.61 0.57 6.33
C ILE A 125 -12.83 1.27 7.46
N PRO A 126 -11.72 1.98 7.18
CA PRO A 126 -10.95 2.60 8.27
C PRO A 126 -11.66 3.75 8.98
N ARG A 127 -12.76 4.28 8.41
CA ARG A 127 -13.52 5.37 9.03
C ARG A 127 -14.95 4.99 9.36
N ASP A 128 -15.27 3.70 9.36
CA ASP A 128 -16.58 3.24 9.78
C ASP A 128 -16.82 3.67 11.23
N PRO A 129 -17.96 4.33 11.53
CA PRO A 129 -18.25 4.80 12.91
C PRO A 129 -18.33 3.71 13.97
N GLN A 130 -18.47 2.45 13.55
CA GLN A 130 -18.50 1.31 14.46
C GLN A 130 -17.10 0.91 14.95
N HIS A 131 -16.04 1.45 14.32
CA HIS A 131 -14.67 1.23 14.80
C HIS A 131 -14.28 2.37 15.73
N GLU A 132 -13.73 2.04 16.90
CA GLU A 132 -13.26 3.02 17.87
C GLU A 132 -12.04 3.81 17.37
N GLN A 133 -11.33 3.28 16.38
CA GLN A 133 -10.16 3.91 15.81
C GLN A 133 -10.45 4.52 14.44
N VAL A 134 -10.13 5.79 14.32
CA VAL A 134 -10.14 6.49 13.05
C VAL A 134 -8.72 6.52 12.51
N VAL A 135 -8.49 5.81 11.43
CA VAL A 135 -7.21 5.84 10.71
C VAL A 135 -7.22 7.08 9.80
N GLU A 136 -6.26 7.96 9.98
CA GLU A 136 -6.13 9.13 9.09
C GLU A 136 -5.71 8.64 7.69
N ARG A 137 -6.45 9.05 6.66
CA ARG A 137 -6.06 8.75 5.28
C ARG A 137 -5.52 10.00 4.59
N ARG A 138 -4.53 9.80 3.74
CA ARG A 138 -4.04 10.84 2.82
C ARG A 138 -4.04 10.25 1.42
N ALA A 139 -4.87 10.80 0.54
CA ALA A 139 -4.95 10.41 -0.86
C ALA A 139 -4.08 11.34 -1.70
N ARG A 140 -3.47 10.75 -2.71
CA ARG A 140 -2.83 11.45 -3.83
C ARG A 140 -1.39 11.93 -3.60
N VAL A 141 -0.47 11.06 -3.94
CA VAL A 141 0.93 11.42 -4.20
C VAL A 141 1.15 11.43 -5.72
N ARG A 142 1.85 12.44 -6.24
CA ARG A 142 2.10 12.59 -7.68
C ARG A 142 2.81 11.35 -8.26
N GLY A 143 2.40 10.92 -9.43
CA GLY A 143 3.02 9.82 -10.18
C GLY A 143 2.38 8.45 -9.99
N ALA A 144 1.77 8.16 -8.83
CA ALA A 144 1.19 6.86 -8.54
C ALA A 144 -0.04 6.52 -9.40
N ALA A 145 -0.78 7.52 -9.89
CA ALA A 145 -1.99 7.33 -10.68
C ALA A 145 -1.72 6.58 -12.01
N ARG A 146 -0.56 6.77 -12.64
CA ARG A 146 -0.19 6.06 -13.88
C ARG A 146 0.03 4.57 -13.62
N LEU A 147 0.72 4.24 -12.52
CA LEU A 147 0.97 2.84 -12.15
C LEU A 147 -0.30 2.12 -11.71
N ALA A 148 -1.20 2.80 -11.01
CA ALA A 148 -2.50 2.25 -10.64
C ALA A 148 -3.34 1.90 -11.88
N GLY A 149 -3.31 2.73 -12.92
CA GLY A 149 -3.98 2.43 -14.19
C GLY A 149 -3.45 1.13 -14.81
N VAL A 150 -2.13 0.91 -14.74
CA VAL A 150 -1.51 -0.33 -15.23
C VAL A 150 -1.86 -1.53 -14.32
N ALA A 151 -1.85 -1.34 -13.00
CA ALA A 151 -2.24 -2.38 -12.05
C ALA A 151 -3.70 -2.83 -12.29
N LEU A 152 -4.60 -1.86 -12.47
CA LEU A 152 -6.01 -2.13 -12.75
C LEU A 152 -6.22 -2.83 -14.10
N SER A 153 -5.46 -2.44 -15.14
CA SER A 153 -5.53 -3.09 -16.45
C SER A 153 -4.98 -4.52 -16.38
N ALA A 154 -3.89 -4.73 -15.65
CA ALA A 154 -3.30 -6.06 -15.45
C ALA A 154 -4.27 -6.99 -14.71
N HIS A 155 -5.02 -6.45 -13.74
CA HIS A 155 -5.98 -7.23 -12.97
C HIS A 155 -7.23 -7.63 -13.78
N ARG A 156 -7.56 -6.85 -14.82
CA ARG A 156 -8.69 -7.12 -15.72
C ARG A 156 -8.34 -8.06 -16.87
N ALA A 157 -7.07 -8.19 -17.18
CA ALA A 157 -6.60 -8.89 -18.37
C ALA A 157 -6.48 -10.39 -18.15
N GLY A 158 -6.81 -11.17 -19.17
CA GLY A 158 -6.49 -12.61 -19.21
C GLY A 158 -4.96 -12.82 -19.26
N ARG A 159 -4.51 -14.08 -19.10
CA ARG A 159 -3.07 -14.38 -18.92
C ARG A 159 -2.15 -13.78 -19.99
N GLY A 160 -2.58 -13.74 -21.24
CA GLY A 160 -1.77 -13.15 -22.33
C GLY A 160 -1.65 -11.64 -22.26
N GLN A 161 -2.70 -10.95 -21.83
CA GLN A 161 -2.72 -9.50 -21.69
C GLN A 161 -2.01 -9.01 -20.43
N ARG A 162 -1.90 -9.88 -19.41
CA ARG A 162 -1.13 -9.55 -18.19
C ARG A 162 0.35 -9.35 -18.47
N ALA A 163 0.94 -10.15 -19.38
CA ALA A 163 2.34 -10.01 -19.76
C ALA A 163 2.64 -8.65 -20.43
N ASP A 164 1.70 -8.14 -21.25
CA ASP A 164 1.86 -6.82 -21.88
C ASP A 164 1.69 -5.67 -20.86
N ALA A 165 0.71 -5.78 -19.98
CA ALA A 165 0.51 -4.80 -18.89
C ALA A 165 1.73 -4.74 -17.95
N ARG A 166 2.36 -5.90 -17.68
CA ARG A 166 3.60 -5.97 -16.89
C ARG A 166 4.75 -5.23 -17.57
N ARG A 167 4.96 -5.44 -18.89
CA ARG A 167 6.00 -4.72 -19.65
C ARG A 167 5.79 -3.22 -19.61
N ARG A 168 4.54 -2.76 -19.71
CA ARG A 168 4.19 -1.33 -19.61
C ARG A 168 4.46 -0.76 -18.21
N ALA A 169 4.20 -1.52 -17.16
CA ALA A 169 4.47 -1.10 -15.78
C ALA A 169 5.98 -0.89 -15.57
N VAL A 170 6.81 -1.84 -16.02
CA VAL A 170 8.28 -1.73 -15.94
C VAL A 170 8.78 -0.51 -16.74
N ALA A 171 8.26 -0.29 -17.95
CA ALA A 171 8.64 0.86 -18.78
C ALA A 171 8.26 2.23 -18.20
N LEU A 172 7.30 2.29 -17.30
CA LEU A 172 6.89 3.54 -16.65
C LEU A 172 7.75 3.88 -15.40
N LEU A 173 8.62 2.97 -15.00
CA LEU A 173 9.52 3.12 -13.86
C LEU A 173 10.95 3.47 -14.21
N UNK A 174 11.07 3.21 -15.38
CA UNK A 174 12.31 3.53 -15.90
C UNK A 174 12.43 4.83 -16.42
#